data_789bfa7f52e04b5a0ed44359a46d9e12
#
_entry.id   789bfa7f52e04b5a0ed44359a46d9e12
#
_cell.length_a   1.000
_cell.length_b   1.000
_cell.length_c   1.000
_cell.angle_alpha   90.00
_cell.angle_beta   90.00
_cell.angle_gamma   90.00
#
_symmetry.space_group_name_H-M   'P 1'
#
loop_
_entity.id
_entity.type
_entity.pdbx_description
1 polymer ?
#
loop_
_entity_poly.entity_id
_entity_poly.type
_entity_poly.pdbx_seq_one_letter_code
_entity_poly.pdbx_strand_id
1 'polypeptide(L)'
;RQVLEDGTRVTCMRARELGRTSIEVGDRVRVVGDTSGRKDTLARIVGREDRSSELRRTADDTDPYERIVVANADLLLIVCAVADPPPRTGFVERALIAAFVGGVTPVVCLTKSDLGDPGAFEQELVDLDVDVLHTGIADDLGPLLDRITGRLTAVIGHSGVGKSTLVNRLV
;
A
#
# COMPACT_ATOMS: atom_id res chain seq x y z
N ARG A 1 11.97 12.82 2.32
CA ARG A 1 11.55 13.28 3.65
C ARG A 1 11.24 12.07 4.51
N GLN A 2 11.56 12.17 5.80
CA GLN A 2 11.27 11.16 6.79
C GLN A 2 10.33 11.75 7.85
N VAL A 3 9.60 10.88 8.53
CA VAL A 3 8.75 11.24 9.67
C VAL A 3 9.32 10.57 10.91
N LEU A 4 9.60 11.33 11.94
CA LEU A 4 10.06 10.82 13.23
C LEU A 4 8.88 10.25 14.04
N GLU A 5 9.16 9.54 15.12
CA GLU A 5 8.15 8.94 16.00
C GLU A 5 7.18 9.97 16.59
N ASP A 6 7.65 11.20 16.83
CA ASP A 6 6.84 12.32 17.32
C ASP A 6 6.04 13.03 16.22
N GLY A 7 6.07 12.54 14.97
CA GLY A 7 5.42 13.14 13.81
C GLY A 7 6.21 14.25 13.12
N THR A 8 7.39 14.62 13.64
CA THR A 8 8.24 15.66 13.03
C THR A 8 8.71 15.21 11.65
N ARG A 9 8.54 16.08 10.65
CA ARG A 9 8.99 15.83 9.27
C ARG A 9 10.37 16.41 9.05
N VAL A 10 11.36 15.57 8.77
CA VAL A 10 12.74 15.97 8.52
C VAL A 10 13.16 15.71 7.08
N THR A 11 13.96 16.62 6.52
CA THR A 11 14.61 16.39 5.24
C THR A 11 15.91 15.64 5.48
N CYS A 12 16.09 14.51 4.79
CA CYS A 12 17.26 13.68 4.98
C CYS A 12 18.01 13.44 3.67
N MET A 13 19.32 13.27 3.76
CA MET A 13 20.16 12.70 2.70
C MET A 13 20.67 11.33 3.12
N ARG A 14 21.01 10.50 2.15
CA ARG A 14 21.63 9.20 2.43
C ARG A 14 23.10 9.38 2.80
N ALA A 15 23.55 8.69 3.82
CA ALA A 15 24.97 8.60 4.13
C ALA A 15 25.70 7.73 3.07
N ARG A 16 26.97 8.01 2.83
CA ARG A 16 27.77 7.25 1.87
C ARG A 16 27.97 5.80 2.32
N GLU A 17 27.99 5.57 3.61
CA GLU A 17 28.14 4.28 4.26
C GLU A 17 27.01 3.30 3.95
N LEU A 18 25.83 3.80 3.58
CA LEU A 18 24.70 2.97 3.12
C LEU A 18 24.97 2.28 1.77
N GLY A 19 25.99 2.72 1.04
CA GLY A 19 26.37 2.11 -0.20
C GLY A 19 25.21 1.96 -1.19
N ARG A 20 24.94 0.72 -1.61
CA ARG A 20 23.85 0.38 -2.55
C ARG A 20 22.52 0.05 -1.87
N THR A 21 22.44 0.09 -0.53
CA THR A 21 21.19 -0.18 0.20
C THR A 21 20.10 0.77 -0.25
N SER A 22 19.04 0.28 -0.86
CA SER A 22 17.90 1.10 -1.24
C SER A 22 17.08 1.52 0.00
N ILE A 23 16.52 2.70 -0.05
CA ILE A 23 15.57 3.19 0.94
C ILE A 23 14.26 3.44 0.20
N GLU A 24 13.24 2.71 0.61
CA GLU A 24 11.93 2.73 -0.02
C GLU A 24 10.88 3.31 0.94
N VAL A 25 9.69 3.57 0.41
CA VAL A 25 8.56 4.01 1.25
C VAL A 25 8.23 2.91 2.27
N GLY A 26 8.05 3.31 3.53
CA GLY A 26 7.80 2.38 4.64
C GLY A 26 9.06 1.88 5.37
N ASP A 27 10.26 2.10 4.82
CA ASP A 27 11.50 1.70 5.52
C ASP A 27 11.67 2.45 6.84
N ARG A 28 12.00 1.70 7.89
CA ARG A 28 12.46 2.25 9.16
C ARG A 28 13.95 2.53 9.06
N VAL A 29 14.33 3.77 9.38
CA VAL A 29 15.70 4.23 9.18
C VAL A 29 16.24 4.94 10.43
N ARG A 30 17.53 4.78 10.67
CA ARG A 30 18.24 5.55 11.70
C ARG A 30 18.76 6.84 11.09
N VAL A 31 18.44 7.94 11.76
CA VAL A 31 18.76 9.29 11.30
C VAL A 31 19.66 9.97 12.32
N VAL A 32 20.66 10.71 11.87
CA VAL A 32 21.56 11.55 12.70
C VAL A 32 21.63 12.96 12.14
N GLY A 33 22.09 13.91 12.95
CA GLY A 33 22.23 15.31 12.57
C GLY A 33 21.07 16.16 13.07
N ASP A 34 20.71 17.21 12.32
CA ASP A 34 19.62 18.09 12.72
C ASP A 34 18.26 17.48 12.38
N THR A 35 17.59 16.99 13.40
CA THR A 35 16.24 16.40 13.31
C THR A 35 15.13 17.36 13.72
N SER A 36 15.41 18.66 13.84
CA SER A 36 14.43 19.67 14.25
C SER A 36 13.28 19.88 13.28
N GLY A 37 13.43 19.44 12.02
CA GLY A 37 12.44 19.65 10.96
C GLY A 37 12.33 21.09 10.48
N ARG A 38 13.23 21.99 10.94
CA ARG A 38 13.23 23.41 10.53
C ARG A 38 13.58 23.53 9.05
N LYS A 39 13.16 24.66 8.45
CA LYS A 39 13.54 25.00 7.08
C LYS A 39 15.08 25.06 6.96
N ASP A 40 15.60 24.54 5.85
CA ASP A 40 17.03 24.52 5.52
C ASP A 40 17.91 23.65 6.45
N THR A 41 17.30 22.79 7.30
CA THR A 41 18.03 21.77 8.05
C THR A 41 18.09 20.45 7.29
N LEU A 42 19.17 19.70 7.51
CA LEU A 42 19.41 18.44 6.81
C LEU A 42 19.93 17.37 7.78
N ALA A 43 19.15 16.32 7.93
CA ALA A 43 19.57 15.13 8.63
C ALA A 43 20.20 14.09 7.68
N ARG A 44 20.75 13.02 8.22
CA ARG A 44 21.42 11.99 7.45
C ARG A 44 20.92 10.61 7.85
N ILE A 45 20.48 9.82 6.87
CA ILE A 45 20.14 8.41 7.07
C ILE A 45 21.44 7.63 7.13
N VAL A 46 21.70 6.96 8.24
CA VAL A 46 22.93 6.20 8.49
C VAL A 46 22.71 4.69 8.55
N GLY A 47 21.45 4.24 8.64
CA GLY A 47 21.10 2.83 8.66
C GLY A 47 19.64 2.62 8.26
N ARG A 48 19.35 1.42 7.79
CA ARG A 48 18.01 0.90 7.57
C ARG A 48 17.84 -0.33 8.45
N GLU A 49 16.67 -0.46 9.07
CA GLU A 49 16.31 -1.67 9.81
C GLU A 49 15.86 -2.78 8.86
N ASP A 50 15.85 -4.02 9.36
CA ASP A 50 15.33 -5.14 8.61
C ASP A 50 13.83 -4.96 8.37
N ARG A 51 13.39 -5.35 7.19
CA ARG A 51 12.00 -5.25 6.80
C ARG A 51 11.20 -6.44 7.31
N SER A 52 10.02 -6.19 7.84
CA SER A 52 9.06 -7.23 8.21
C SER A 52 8.26 -7.74 7.02
N SER A 53 8.06 -6.88 6.02
CA SER A 53 7.35 -7.20 4.78
C SER A 53 7.87 -6.36 3.62
N GLU A 54 7.66 -6.85 2.38
CA GLU A 54 8.06 -6.14 1.16
C GLU A 54 7.02 -6.34 0.07
N LEU A 55 6.37 -5.26 -0.38
CA LEU A 55 5.55 -5.32 -1.57
C LEU A 55 6.41 -5.00 -2.80
N ARG A 56 6.53 -5.98 -3.70
CA ARG A 56 7.30 -5.84 -4.93
C ARG A 56 6.38 -5.64 -6.13
N ARG A 57 6.77 -4.81 -7.04
CA ARG A 57 6.17 -4.73 -8.36
C ARG A 57 7.03 -5.55 -9.29
N THR A 58 6.43 -6.56 -9.91
CA THR A 58 7.03 -7.18 -11.08
C THR A 58 7.06 -6.11 -12.16
N ALA A 59 8.24 -5.72 -12.60
CA ALA A 59 8.38 -4.91 -13.79
C ALA A 59 7.78 -5.70 -14.97
N ASP A 60 7.31 -5.01 -15.99
CA ASP A 60 6.80 -5.64 -17.21
C ASP A 60 7.77 -6.75 -17.67
N ASP A 61 7.25 -7.76 -18.39
CA ASP A 61 7.99 -8.96 -18.85
C ASP A 61 9.39 -8.70 -19.49
N THR A 62 9.76 -7.44 -19.66
CA THR A 62 11.01 -6.96 -20.24
C THR A 62 12.03 -6.44 -19.22
N ASP A 63 11.66 -6.19 -17.95
CA ASP A 63 12.58 -5.71 -16.92
C ASP A 63 12.77 -6.80 -15.84
N PRO A 64 13.93 -7.47 -15.78
CA PRO A 64 14.19 -8.57 -14.84
C PRO A 64 14.35 -8.09 -13.38
N TYR A 65 14.29 -6.78 -13.12
CA TYR A 65 14.47 -6.25 -11.78
C TYR A 65 13.14 -5.99 -11.08
N GLU A 66 12.78 -6.87 -10.18
CA GLU A 66 11.69 -6.61 -9.21
C GLU A 66 12.06 -5.40 -8.34
N ARG A 67 11.19 -4.39 -8.34
CA ARG A 67 11.36 -3.21 -7.49
C ARG A 67 10.44 -3.27 -6.29
N ILE A 68 10.99 -3.05 -5.11
CA ILE A 68 10.18 -2.86 -3.90
C ILE A 68 9.47 -1.52 -4.03
N VAL A 69 8.16 -1.56 -3.86
CA VAL A 69 7.28 -0.38 -3.92
C VAL A 69 7.00 0.15 -2.52
N VAL A 70 6.78 -0.76 -1.57
CA VAL A 70 6.52 -0.44 -0.17
C VAL A 70 7.18 -1.50 0.71
N ALA A 71 7.83 -1.05 1.79
CA ALA A 71 8.37 -1.89 2.85
C ALA A 71 7.52 -1.77 4.12
N ASN A 72 7.54 -2.81 4.95
CA ASN A 72 6.87 -2.85 6.26
C ASN A 72 5.36 -2.53 6.20
N ALA A 73 4.70 -2.79 5.07
CA ALA A 73 3.26 -2.69 4.99
C ALA A 73 2.61 -3.86 5.74
N ASP A 74 1.61 -3.55 6.57
CA ASP A 74 0.82 -4.56 7.27
C ASP A 74 -0.29 -5.11 6.38
N LEU A 75 -0.82 -4.24 5.49
CA LEU A 75 -2.00 -4.54 4.69
C LEU A 75 -1.85 -4.03 3.26
N LEU A 76 -2.33 -4.83 2.30
CA LEU A 76 -2.51 -4.43 0.91
C LEU A 76 -4.01 -4.32 0.59
N LEU A 77 -4.51 -3.11 0.43
CA LEU A 77 -5.87 -2.86 -0.02
C LEU A 77 -5.93 -2.89 -1.54
N ILE A 78 -6.54 -3.93 -2.09
CA ILE A 78 -6.72 -4.16 -3.52
C ILE A 78 -8.08 -3.60 -3.92
N VAL A 79 -8.11 -2.44 -4.55
CA VAL A 79 -9.35 -1.74 -4.90
C VAL A 79 -9.79 -2.11 -6.32
N CYS A 80 -10.99 -2.67 -6.42
CA CYS A 80 -11.64 -3.06 -7.66
C CYS A 80 -13.04 -2.43 -7.73
N ALA A 81 -13.46 -1.98 -8.89
CA ALA A 81 -14.85 -1.58 -9.09
C ALA A 81 -15.69 -2.81 -9.50
N VAL A 82 -16.91 -2.91 -9.01
CA VAL A 82 -17.85 -3.97 -9.46
C VAL A 82 -18.34 -3.70 -10.88
N ALA A 83 -18.36 -2.43 -11.28
CA ALA A 83 -18.70 -1.96 -12.62
C ALA A 83 -17.94 -0.67 -12.96
N ASP A 84 -17.71 -0.44 -14.26
CA ASP A 84 -17.10 0.77 -14.83
C ASP A 84 -15.82 1.27 -14.10
N PRO A 85 -14.69 0.62 -14.33
CA PRO A 85 -14.44 -0.50 -15.24
C PRO A 85 -14.84 -1.85 -14.61
N PRO A 86 -15.12 -2.87 -15.43
CA PRO A 86 -15.40 -4.20 -14.89
C PRO A 86 -14.18 -4.77 -14.16
N PRO A 87 -14.40 -5.68 -13.18
CA PRO A 87 -13.33 -6.33 -12.45
C PRO A 87 -12.35 -7.04 -13.39
N ARG A 88 -11.08 -7.07 -13.01
CA ARG A 88 -10.03 -7.77 -13.74
C ARG A 88 -9.41 -8.83 -12.84
N THR A 89 -9.92 -10.07 -12.91
CA THR A 89 -9.49 -11.20 -12.08
C THR A 89 -7.96 -11.36 -12.08
N GLY A 90 -7.32 -11.39 -13.24
CA GLY A 90 -5.87 -11.55 -13.33
C GLY A 90 -5.05 -10.43 -12.70
N PHE A 91 -5.61 -9.22 -12.51
CA PHE A 91 -4.94 -8.17 -11.72
C PHE A 91 -5.01 -8.50 -10.23
N VAL A 92 -6.18 -8.92 -9.76
CA VAL A 92 -6.38 -9.25 -8.34
C VAL A 92 -5.54 -10.45 -7.96
N GLU A 93 -5.53 -11.52 -8.76
CA GLU A 93 -4.69 -12.69 -8.54
C GLU A 93 -3.20 -12.33 -8.40
N ARG A 94 -2.66 -11.53 -9.31
CA ARG A 94 -1.26 -11.08 -9.22
C ARG A 94 -1.00 -10.24 -7.98
N ALA A 95 -1.95 -9.40 -7.59
CA ALA A 95 -1.85 -8.60 -6.37
C ALA A 95 -1.87 -9.47 -5.11
N LEU A 96 -2.73 -10.50 -5.06
CA LEU A 96 -2.79 -11.47 -3.98
C LEU A 96 -1.47 -12.24 -3.86
N ILE A 97 -0.94 -12.76 -4.97
CA ILE A 97 0.35 -13.46 -4.98
C ILE A 97 1.45 -12.54 -4.45
N ALA A 98 1.51 -11.29 -4.92
CA ALA A 98 2.52 -10.32 -4.45
C ALA A 98 2.41 -10.03 -2.95
N ALA A 99 1.18 -9.94 -2.42
CA ALA A 99 0.92 -9.74 -1.00
C ALA A 99 1.40 -10.93 -0.18
N PHE A 100 0.97 -12.15 -0.53
CA PHE A 100 1.35 -13.37 0.20
C PHE A 100 2.87 -13.60 0.17
N VAL A 101 3.51 -13.46 -0.99
CA VAL A 101 4.97 -13.59 -1.12
C VAL A 101 5.69 -12.51 -0.31
N GLY A 102 5.14 -11.30 -0.27
CA GLY A 102 5.72 -10.17 0.45
C GLY A 102 5.45 -10.15 1.96
N GLY A 103 4.66 -11.10 2.50
CA GLY A 103 4.28 -11.12 3.91
C GLY A 103 3.31 -9.99 4.29
N VAL A 104 2.50 -9.52 3.34
CA VAL A 104 1.49 -8.46 3.52
C VAL A 104 0.10 -9.08 3.50
N THR A 105 -0.76 -8.72 4.44
CA THR A 105 -2.15 -9.21 4.47
C THR A 105 -2.98 -8.54 3.38
N PRO A 106 -3.54 -9.29 2.40
CA PRO A 106 -4.41 -8.71 1.39
C PRO A 106 -5.84 -8.50 1.90
N VAL A 107 -6.48 -7.43 1.43
CA VAL A 107 -7.92 -7.18 1.56
C VAL A 107 -8.42 -6.66 0.22
N VAL A 108 -9.47 -7.26 -0.32
CA VAL A 108 -10.12 -6.78 -1.55
C VAL A 108 -11.24 -5.82 -1.18
N CYS A 109 -11.21 -4.63 -1.77
CA CYS A 109 -12.26 -3.63 -1.61
C CYS A 109 -13.00 -3.46 -2.93
N LEU A 110 -14.25 -3.92 -2.97
CA LEU A 110 -15.15 -3.78 -4.11
C LEU A 110 -15.87 -2.44 -4.01
N THR A 111 -15.47 -1.52 -4.85
CA THR A 111 -16.07 -0.17 -4.92
C THR A 111 -17.23 -0.13 -5.91
N LYS A 112 -18.02 0.95 -5.87
CA LYS A 112 -19.17 1.16 -6.74
C LYS A 112 -20.20 0.03 -6.63
N SER A 113 -20.39 -0.50 -5.41
CA SER A 113 -21.38 -1.53 -5.10
C SER A 113 -22.82 -1.11 -5.45
N ASP A 114 -23.04 0.20 -5.60
CA ASP A 114 -24.27 0.83 -6.05
C ASP A 114 -24.53 0.68 -7.57
N LEU A 115 -23.51 0.32 -8.35
CA LEU A 115 -23.61 0.24 -9.83
C LEU A 115 -23.77 -1.17 -10.37
N GLY A 116 -23.65 -2.21 -9.54
CA GLY A 116 -23.74 -3.58 -10.01
C GLY A 116 -23.60 -4.64 -8.91
N ASP A 117 -23.86 -5.87 -9.28
CA ASP A 117 -23.69 -7.05 -8.44
C ASP A 117 -22.31 -7.66 -8.73
N PRO A 118 -21.43 -7.83 -7.73
CA PRO A 118 -20.15 -8.50 -7.91
C PRO A 118 -20.27 -10.00 -8.23
N GLY A 119 -21.38 -10.64 -7.84
CA GLY A 119 -21.80 -11.99 -8.23
C GLY A 119 -20.66 -13.00 -8.29
N ALA A 120 -20.41 -13.51 -9.50
CA ALA A 120 -19.40 -14.54 -9.73
C ALA A 120 -17.98 -14.11 -9.34
N PHE A 121 -17.62 -12.83 -9.50
CA PHE A 121 -16.30 -12.33 -9.14
C PHE A 121 -16.05 -12.38 -7.62
N GLU A 122 -17.06 -12.05 -6.82
CA GLU A 122 -16.95 -12.18 -5.36
C GLU A 122 -16.81 -13.63 -4.93
N GLN A 123 -17.55 -14.54 -5.57
CA GLN A 123 -17.45 -15.97 -5.28
C GLN A 123 -16.03 -16.50 -5.53
N GLU A 124 -15.40 -16.10 -6.62
CA GLU A 124 -13.99 -16.44 -6.91
C GLU A 124 -13.04 -15.99 -5.79
N LEU A 125 -13.30 -14.81 -5.20
CA LEU A 125 -12.47 -14.28 -4.11
C LEU A 125 -12.70 -15.03 -2.79
N VAL A 126 -13.93 -15.40 -2.48
CA VAL A 126 -14.27 -16.21 -1.29
C VAL A 126 -13.53 -17.55 -1.32
N ASP A 127 -13.44 -18.18 -2.49
CA ASP A 127 -12.74 -19.44 -2.67
C ASP A 127 -11.21 -19.33 -2.43
N LEU A 128 -10.66 -18.10 -2.44
CA LEU A 128 -9.26 -17.81 -2.14
C LEU A 128 -8.99 -17.45 -0.67
N ASP A 129 -10.00 -17.54 0.21
CA ASP A 129 -9.90 -17.19 1.64
C ASP A 129 -9.36 -15.78 1.88
N VAL A 130 -9.86 -14.82 1.11
CA VAL A 130 -9.47 -13.40 1.18
C VAL A 130 -10.62 -12.56 1.70
N ASP A 131 -10.32 -11.65 2.62
CA ASP A 131 -11.30 -10.68 3.11
C ASP A 131 -11.79 -9.78 1.96
N VAL A 132 -13.10 -9.72 1.79
CA VAL A 132 -13.77 -8.87 0.81
C VAL A 132 -14.64 -7.83 1.52
N LEU A 133 -14.45 -6.57 1.19
CA LEU A 133 -15.23 -5.44 1.69
C LEU A 133 -15.92 -4.73 0.52
N HIS A 134 -17.14 -4.26 0.76
CA HIS A 134 -17.92 -3.50 -0.22
C HIS A 134 -17.97 -2.02 0.16
N THR A 135 -17.87 -1.15 -0.83
CA THR A 135 -18.02 0.29 -0.63
C THR A 135 -18.71 0.94 -1.84
N GLY A 136 -19.91 1.41 -1.65
CA GLY A 136 -20.59 2.35 -2.54
C GLY A 136 -20.31 3.80 -2.13
N ILE A 137 -20.89 4.74 -2.87
CA ILE A 137 -20.66 6.17 -2.64
C ILE A 137 -21.24 6.65 -1.29
N ALA A 138 -22.31 6.03 -0.83
CA ALA A 138 -23.01 6.35 0.41
C ALA A 138 -22.80 5.33 1.53
N ASP A 139 -22.01 4.28 1.30
CA ASP A 139 -21.82 3.21 2.28
C ASP A 139 -21.02 3.69 3.50
N ASP A 140 -21.28 3.07 4.63
CA ASP A 140 -20.46 3.22 5.83
C ASP A 140 -19.07 2.62 5.59
N LEU A 141 -18.05 3.38 5.91
CA LEU A 141 -16.64 2.92 5.83
C LEU A 141 -16.14 2.30 7.15
N GLY A 142 -16.99 2.18 8.17
CA GLY A 142 -16.62 1.58 9.46
C GLY A 142 -15.88 0.26 9.31
N PRO A 143 -16.40 -0.74 8.59
CA PRO A 143 -15.71 -2.03 8.40
C PRO A 143 -14.31 -1.91 7.77
N LEU A 144 -14.13 -0.97 6.84
CA LEU A 144 -12.82 -0.70 6.24
C LEU A 144 -11.90 0.02 7.23
N LEU A 145 -12.42 1.02 7.95
CA LEU A 145 -11.66 1.74 8.99
C LEU A 145 -11.16 0.80 10.08
N ASP A 146 -11.98 -0.15 10.52
CA ASP A 146 -11.60 -1.16 11.52
C ASP A 146 -10.42 -2.03 11.05
N ARG A 147 -10.35 -2.28 9.74
CA ARG A 147 -9.26 -3.07 9.14
C ARG A 147 -7.95 -2.30 9.01
N ILE A 148 -8.01 -1.02 8.65
CA ILE A 148 -6.81 -0.22 8.32
C ILE A 148 -6.28 0.61 9.49
N THR A 149 -7.09 0.88 10.51
CA THR A 149 -6.68 1.73 11.64
C THR A 149 -5.47 1.15 12.37
N GLY A 150 -4.44 1.97 12.56
CA GLY A 150 -3.18 1.58 13.20
C GLY A 150 -2.27 0.71 12.36
N ARG A 151 -2.57 0.50 11.07
CA ARG A 151 -1.79 -0.34 10.15
C ARG A 151 -1.22 0.49 8.99
N LEU A 152 0.00 0.19 8.60
CA LEU A 152 0.57 0.73 7.36
C LEU A 152 -0.07 0.00 6.17
N THR A 153 -0.98 0.70 5.49
CA THR A 153 -1.77 0.13 4.41
C THR A 153 -1.29 0.65 3.05
N ALA A 154 -0.88 -0.25 2.18
CA ALA A 154 -0.64 0.05 0.77
C ALA A 154 -1.96 -0.08 -0.01
N VAL A 155 -2.21 0.81 -0.97
CA VAL A 155 -3.44 0.81 -1.78
C VAL A 155 -3.09 0.66 -3.26
N ILE A 156 -3.65 -0.36 -3.90
CA ILE A 156 -3.48 -0.58 -5.34
C ILE A 156 -4.82 -0.77 -6.05
N GLY A 157 -4.82 -0.62 -7.35
CA GLY A 157 -6.01 -0.80 -8.19
C GLY A 157 -5.83 -0.05 -9.52
N HIS A 158 -6.61 -0.41 -10.53
CA HIS A 158 -6.59 0.24 -11.83
C HIS A 158 -7.05 1.72 -11.79
N SER A 159 -6.82 2.43 -12.88
CA SER A 159 -7.41 3.76 -13.06
C SER A 159 -8.94 3.65 -13.12
N GLY A 160 -9.64 4.62 -12.53
CA GLY A 160 -11.10 4.69 -12.57
C GLY A 160 -11.85 3.82 -11.55
N VAL A 161 -11.18 2.94 -10.78
CA VAL A 161 -11.83 2.07 -9.77
C VAL A 161 -12.23 2.79 -8.48
N GLY A 162 -12.03 4.10 -8.36
CA GLY A 162 -12.47 4.85 -7.18
C GLY A 162 -11.45 4.98 -6.05
N LYS A 163 -10.16 4.62 -6.24
CA LYS A 163 -9.12 4.73 -5.19
C LYS A 163 -9.04 6.10 -4.55
N SER A 164 -8.93 7.15 -5.36
CA SER A 164 -8.80 8.53 -4.85
C SER A 164 -10.04 8.97 -4.10
N THR A 165 -11.23 8.59 -4.59
CA THR A 165 -12.49 8.85 -3.90
C THR A 165 -12.53 8.14 -2.54
N LEU A 166 -12.12 6.87 -2.50
CA LEU A 166 -12.06 6.09 -1.27
C LEU A 166 -11.08 6.71 -0.27
N VAL A 167 -9.85 6.99 -0.70
CA VAL A 167 -8.83 7.61 0.16
C VAL A 167 -9.29 8.97 0.70
N ASN A 168 -9.90 9.82 -0.13
CA ASN A 168 -10.42 11.12 0.31
C ASN A 168 -11.57 11.03 1.33
N ARG A 169 -12.26 9.89 1.40
CA ARG A 169 -13.31 9.65 2.41
C ARG A 169 -12.75 9.09 3.73
N LEU A 170 -11.50 8.61 3.71
CA LEU A 170 -10.82 8.03 4.88
C LEU A 170 -9.97 9.05 5.66
N VAL A 171 -9.72 10.26 5.10
CA VAL A 171 -8.82 11.29 5.68
C VAL A 171 -9.55 12.59 6.00
#